data_e728c9ce20f43200e004e6c612ae2462
#
_entry.id   e728c9ce20f43200e004e6c612ae2462
#
_cell.length_a   1.000
_cell.length_b   1.000
_cell.length_c   1.000
_cell.angle_alpha   90.00
_cell.angle_beta   90.00
_cell.angle_gamma   90.00
#
_symmetry.space_group_name_H-M   'P 1'
#
loop_
_entity.id
_entity.type
_entity.pdbx_description
1 polymer ?
#
loop_
_entity_poly.entity_id
_entity_poly.type
_entity_poly.pdbx_seq_one_letter_code
_entity_poly.pdbx_strand_id
1 'polypeptide(L)'
;IKDRDDIDFKFLMFSDPAGHRKIKNIIKFLKLYATSKVVIVDDYFRLLNLVTKRDDIKLFQLWHACGAFKTFGFTRLGKKGGPKQTDPNHRMYDYAIVSSQEIAKHYAEGFGLSDENVVATGIPRTDIFMDKEYASKIRSSFYERYPQLKNKKIMLFAPTFSGNGHMSAF
;
A
#
# COMPACT_ATOMS: atom_id res chain seq x y z
N ILE A 1 -12.75 -11.42 -5.20
CA ILE A 1 -11.69 -11.56 -6.24
C ILE A 1 -11.32 -13.03 -6.45
N LYS A 2 -11.26 -13.86 -5.40
CA LYS A 2 -10.90 -15.30 -5.54
C LYS A 2 -11.82 -16.12 -6.44
N ASP A 3 -13.03 -15.64 -6.66
CA ASP A 3 -14.08 -16.34 -7.42
C ASP A 3 -14.29 -15.76 -8.82
N ARG A 4 -13.29 -15.04 -9.35
CA ARG A 4 -13.33 -14.43 -10.68
C ARG A 4 -12.39 -15.20 -11.62
N ASP A 5 -12.96 -16.16 -12.35
CA ASP A 5 -12.24 -16.98 -13.34
C ASP A 5 -11.85 -16.22 -14.62
N ASP A 6 -12.44 -15.03 -14.81
CA ASP A 6 -12.18 -14.16 -15.94
C ASP A 6 -10.98 -13.22 -15.75
N ILE A 7 -10.32 -13.27 -14.57
CA ILE A 7 -9.18 -12.41 -14.23
C ILE A 7 -7.94 -13.23 -13.90
N ASP A 8 -6.88 -13.01 -14.65
CA ASP A 8 -5.56 -13.60 -14.39
C ASP A 8 -4.75 -12.68 -13.48
N PHE A 9 -4.58 -13.06 -12.21
CA PHE A 9 -3.84 -12.30 -11.21
C PHE A 9 -2.37 -12.67 -11.21
N LYS A 10 -1.51 -11.66 -11.32
CA LYS A 10 -0.05 -11.80 -11.17
C LYS A 10 0.45 -10.96 -10.01
N PHE A 11 1.25 -11.56 -9.15
CA PHE A 11 1.83 -10.89 -7.99
C PHE A 11 3.32 -10.65 -8.17
N LEU A 12 3.75 -9.44 -7.82
CA LEU A 12 5.15 -9.06 -7.74
C LEU A 12 5.42 -8.48 -6.35
N MET A 13 5.92 -9.32 -5.46
CA MET A 13 6.25 -8.94 -4.08
C MET A 13 7.74 -9.07 -3.83
N PHE A 14 8.28 -8.18 -3.02
CA PHE A 14 9.67 -8.18 -2.59
C PHE A 14 9.73 -8.34 -1.08
N SER A 15 10.37 -9.42 -0.62
CA SER A 15 10.69 -9.63 0.80
C SER A 15 11.90 -8.81 1.25
N ASP A 16 12.70 -8.36 0.30
CA ASP A 16 13.93 -7.58 0.50
C ASP A 16 13.70 -6.15 0.01
N PRO A 17 13.95 -5.12 0.83
CA PRO A 17 13.82 -3.71 0.43
C PRO A 17 14.66 -3.34 -0.81
N ALA A 18 15.75 -4.06 -1.09
CA ALA A 18 16.56 -3.90 -2.30
C ALA A 18 16.06 -4.74 -3.49
N GLY A 19 15.01 -5.52 -3.32
CA GLY A 19 14.50 -6.43 -4.34
C GLY A 19 14.19 -5.76 -5.69
N HIS A 20 13.73 -4.50 -5.66
CA HIS A 20 13.46 -3.71 -6.85
C HIS A 20 14.71 -3.40 -7.69
N ARG A 21 15.93 -3.54 -7.15
CA ARG A 21 17.21 -3.33 -7.87
C ARG A 21 17.74 -4.58 -8.55
N LYS A 22 17.21 -5.76 -8.23
CA LYS A 22 17.66 -7.02 -8.83
C LYS A 22 17.16 -7.10 -10.27
N ILE A 23 18.07 -7.31 -11.22
CA ILE A 23 17.77 -7.36 -12.67
C ILE A 23 16.63 -8.33 -12.99
N LYS A 24 16.64 -9.52 -12.38
CA LYS A 24 15.55 -10.50 -12.57
C LYS A 24 14.17 -9.95 -12.20
N ASN A 25 14.09 -9.14 -11.16
CA ASN A 25 12.83 -8.53 -10.70
C ASN A 25 12.41 -7.37 -11.61
N ILE A 26 13.37 -6.63 -12.14
CA ILE A 26 13.11 -5.59 -13.15
C ILE A 26 12.54 -6.24 -14.42
N ILE A 27 13.17 -7.30 -14.93
CA ILE A 27 12.68 -8.02 -16.11
C ILE A 27 11.29 -8.61 -15.85
N LYS A 28 11.07 -9.22 -14.68
CA LYS A 28 9.75 -9.74 -14.29
C LYS A 28 8.70 -8.63 -14.27
N PHE A 29 9.01 -7.49 -13.66
CA PHE A 29 8.13 -6.33 -13.65
C PHE A 29 7.79 -5.86 -15.06
N LEU A 30 8.79 -5.64 -15.91
CA LEU A 30 8.56 -5.16 -17.28
C LEU A 30 7.67 -6.10 -18.08
N LYS A 31 7.86 -7.42 -17.96
CA LYS A 31 7.00 -8.43 -18.61
C LYS A 31 5.56 -8.36 -18.11
N LEU A 32 5.37 -8.30 -16.79
CA LEU A 32 4.04 -8.20 -16.20
C LEU A 32 3.35 -6.88 -16.57
N TYR A 33 4.07 -5.77 -16.48
CA TYR A 33 3.54 -4.46 -16.86
C TYR A 33 3.14 -4.40 -18.32
N ALA A 34 3.97 -4.96 -19.22
CA ALA A 34 3.69 -4.96 -20.67
C ALA A 34 2.42 -5.72 -21.04
N THR A 35 2.00 -6.69 -20.24
CA THR A 35 0.84 -7.57 -20.53
C THR A 35 -0.39 -7.28 -19.66
N SER A 36 -0.26 -6.43 -18.63
CA SER A 36 -1.36 -6.10 -17.73
C SER A 36 -2.26 -5.01 -18.33
N LYS A 37 -3.57 -5.11 -18.09
CA LYS A 37 -4.56 -4.05 -18.32
C LYS A 37 -4.82 -3.23 -17.05
N VAL A 38 -4.66 -3.84 -15.91
CA VAL A 38 -4.80 -3.20 -14.60
C VAL A 38 -3.55 -3.47 -13.77
N VAL A 39 -3.01 -2.42 -13.19
CA VAL A 39 -1.89 -2.49 -12.25
C VAL A 39 -2.33 -1.89 -10.93
N ILE A 40 -2.09 -2.61 -9.85
CA ILE A 40 -2.43 -2.20 -8.50
C ILE A 40 -1.15 -2.14 -7.68
N VAL A 41 -0.92 -1.03 -7.02
CA VAL A 41 0.23 -0.83 -6.11
C VAL A 41 -0.25 -0.38 -4.74
N ASP A 42 0.46 -0.79 -3.70
CA ASP A 42 0.14 -0.50 -2.30
C ASP A 42 1.16 0.40 -1.60
N ASP A 43 2.18 0.84 -2.36
CA ASP A 43 3.22 1.76 -1.90
C ASP A 43 3.82 2.53 -3.07
N TYR A 44 4.85 3.37 -2.79
CA TYR A 44 5.70 3.98 -3.80
C TYR A 44 6.52 2.91 -4.52
N PHE A 45 6.06 2.49 -5.69
CA PHE A 45 6.68 1.41 -6.44
C PHE A 45 7.69 1.95 -7.45
N ARG A 46 8.96 1.99 -7.06
CA ARG A 46 10.06 2.63 -7.82
C ARG A 46 10.22 2.13 -9.26
N LEU A 47 9.84 0.89 -9.54
CA LEU A 47 9.97 0.34 -10.89
C LEU A 47 9.03 1.00 -11.91
N LEU A 48 7.96 1.65 -11.45
CA LEU A 48 7.11 2.46 -12.32
C LEU A 48 7.87 3.62 -12.99
N ASN A 49 8.94 4.12 -12.37
CA ASN A 49 9.78 5.15 -12.97
C ASN A 49 10.58 4.68 -14.20
N LEU A 50 10.62 3.37 -14.46
CA LEU A 50 11.32 2.77 -15.61
C LEU A 50 10.43 2.65 -16.86
N VAL A 51 9.15 2.96 -16.74
CA VAL A 51 8.16 2.76 -17.80
C VAL A 51 7.37 4.03 -18.06
N THR A 52 6.92 4.18 -19.31
CA THR A 52 5.90 5.15 -19.66
C THR A 52 4.54 4.45 -19.55
N LYS A 53 3.56 5.14 -18.98
CA LYS A 53 2.21 4.59 -18.88
C LYS A 53 1.60 4.47 -20.28
N ARG A 54 1.04 3.30 -20.57
CA ARG A 54 0.26 3.08 -21.80
C ARG A 54 -1.18 3.56 -21.58
N ASP A 55 -1.84 3.98 -22.65
CA ASP A 55 -3.21 4.52 -22.59
C ASP A 55 -4.25 3.45 -22.21
N ASP A 56 -3.97 2.18 -22.53
CA ASP A 56 -4.85 1.04 -22.28
C ASP A 56 -4.71 0.43 -20.87
N ILE A 57 -3.82 0.98 -20.05
CA ILE A 57 -3.58 0.50 -18.67
C ILE A 57 -4.30 1.40 -17.66
N LYS A 58 -4.88 0.77 -16.63
CA LYS A 58 -5.38 1.48 -15.43
C LYS A 58 -4.49 1.18 -14.24
N LEU A 59 -4.00 2.23 -13.59
CA LEU A 59 -3.09 2.15 -12.46
C LEU A 59 -3.78 2.65 -11.18
N PHE A 60 -3.93 1.75 -10.20
CA PHE A 60 -4.56 2.02 -8.92
C PHE A 60 -3.52 2.08 -7.81
N GLN A 61 -3.62 3.12 -6.97
CA GLN A 61 -2.86 3.23 -5.72
C GLN A 61 -3.77 2.87 -4.54
N LEU A 62 -3.48 1.78 -3.84
CA LEU A 62 -4.20 1.40 -2.63
C LEU A 62 -3.61 2.04 -1.38
N TRP A 63 -2.33 2.39 -1.44
CA TRP A 63 -1.56 2.86 -0.30
C TRP A 63 -1.59 1.85 0.86
N HIS A 64 -1.08 2.24 1.99
CA HIS A 64 -0.93 1.35 3.15
C HIS A 64 -1.41 1.99 4.47
N ALA A 65 -2.05 3.15 4.40
CA ALA A 65 -2.60 3.87 5.55
C ALA A 65 -4.11 4.03 5.43
N CYS A 66 -4.81 3.91 6.58
CA CYS A 66 -6.27 4.10 6.63
C CYS A 66 -6.67 5.58 6.74
N GLY A 67 -5.71 6.47 7.02
CA GLY A 67 -5.95 7.90 7.20
C GLY A 67 -4.81 8.74 6.66
N ALA A 68 -4.87 10.05 6.88
CA ALA A 68 -3.90 11.04 6.42
C ALA A 68 -3.15 11.68 7.60
N PHE A 69 -2.56 10.87 8.48
CA PHE A 69 -1.85 11.34 9.69
C PHE A 69 -0.49 11.98 9.41
N LYS A 70 0.12 11.66 8.28
CA LYS A 70 1.44 12.16 7.89
C LYS A 70 1.39 12.67 6.47
N THR A 71 2.20 13.68 6.16
CA THR A 71 2.40 14.12 4.78
C THR A 71 3.07 13.03 3.96
N PHE A 72 2.61 12.80 2.74
CA PHE A 72 3.13 11.82 1.80
C PHE A 72 3.02 12.36 0.36
N GLY A 73 3.66 11.70 -0.59
CA GLY A 73 3.60 12.08 -1.99
C GLY A 73 3.95 13.56 -2.20
N PHE A 74 3.18 14.26 -3.02
CA PHE A 74 3.43 15.65 -3.38
C PHE A 74 3.25 16.65 -2.22
N THR A 75 2.55 16.31 -1.14
CA THR A 75 2.52 17.16 0.08
C THR A 75 3.90 17.23 0.76
N ARG A 76 4.87 16.46 0.29
CA ARG A 76 6.27 16.47 0.74
C ARG A 76 7.25 17.12 -0.24
N LEU A 77 6.77 17.83 -1.25
CA LEU A 77 7.63 18.57 -2.15
C LEU A 77 8.52 19.55 -1.36
N GLY A 78 9.81 19.59 -1.72
CA GLY A 78 10.81 20.41 -1.03
C GLY A 78 11.28 19.89 0.34
N LYS A 79 10.66 18.83 0.88
CA LYS A 79 11.07 18.20 2.16
C LYS A 79 12.08 17.09 1.92
N LYS A 80 12.96 16.84 2.90
CA LYS A 80 13.93 15.73 2.84
C LYS A 80 13.22 14.39 2.60
N GLY A 81 13.63 13.67 1.55
CA GLY A 81 13.03 12.38 1.16
C GLY A 81 11.63 12.49 0.54
N GLY A 82 11.17 13.69 0.20
CA GLY A 82 9.97 13.89 -0.60
C GLY A 82 10.21 13.65 -2.09
N PRO A 83 9.15 13.50 -2.89
CA PRO A 83 9.26 13.35 -4.33
C PRO A 83 9.77 14.65 -4.97
N LYS A 84 10.25 14.54 -6.20
CA LYS A 84 10.49 15.69 -7.06
C LYS A 84 9.19 16.11 -7.76
N GLN A 85 9.06 17.38 -8.13
CA GLN A 85 7.92 17.88 -8.90
C GLN A 85 7.70 17.11 -10.20
N THR A 86 8.79 16.60 -10.78
CA THR A 86 8.79 15.84 -12.03
C THR A 86 8.75 14.32 -11.83
N ASP A 87 8.47 13.84 -10.61
CA ASP A 87 8.43 12.41 -10.32
C ASP A 87 7.32 11.73 -11.12
N PRO A 88 7.65 10.82 -12.06
CA PRO A 88 6.66 10.20 -12.93
C PRO A 88 5.75 9.22 -12.20
N ASN A 89 6.23 8.62 -11.10
CA ASN A 89 5.50 7.58 -10.37
C ASN A 89 4.15 8.10 -9.85
N HIS A 90 4.16 9.20 -9.11
CA HIS A 90 2.93 9.78 -8.56
C HIS A 90 2.01 10.40 -9.64
N ARG A 91 2.51 10.62 -10.85
CA ARG A 91 1.71 11.14 -11.98
C ARG A 91 1.07 10.05 -12.84
N MET A 92 1.36 8.79 -12.56
CA MET A 92 0.89 7.66 -13.37
C MET A 92 -0.41 7.05 -12.85
N TYR A 93 -0.81 7.36 -11.63
CA TYR A 93 -2.03 6.81 -11.05
C TYR A 93 -3.27 7.34 -11.76
N ASP A 94 -4.19 6.45 -12.11
CA ASP A 94 -5.53 6.83 -12.57
C ASP A 94 -6.45 7.01 -11.36
N TYR A 95 -6.31 6.15 -10.36
CA TYR A 95 -7.17 6.14 -9.18
C TYR A 95 -6.38 5.89 -7.91
N ALA A 96 -6.87 6.46 -6.81
CA ALA A 96 -6.47 6.06 -5.47
C ALA A 96 -7.69 5.60 -4.66
N ILE A 97 -7.46 4.62 -3.78
CA ILE A 97 -8.50 4.08 -2.91
C ILE A 97 -8.28 4.61 -1.50
N VAL A 98 -9.36 5.01 -0.85
CA VAL A 98 -9.33 5.58 0.51
C VAL A 98 -10.39 4.98 1.42
N SER A 99 -10.21 5.18 2.73
CA SER A 99 -11.10 4.65 3.76
C SER A 99 -12.45 5.36 3.82
N SER A 100 -12.49 6.65 3.53
CA SER A 100 -13.69 7.48 3.56
C SER A 100 -13.55 8.71 2.69
N GLN A 101 -14.68 9.37 2.41
CA GLN A 101 -14.72 10.58 1.57
C GLN A 101 -13.96 11.75 2.20
N GLU A 102 -13.94 11.85 3.54
CA GLU A 102 -13.21 12.92 4.25
C GLU A 102 -11.70 12.83 4.01
N ILE A 103 -11.18 11.63 3.76
CA ILE A 103 -9.77 11.41 3.48
C ILE A 103 -9.41 11.69 2.03
N ALA A 104 -10.37 11.65 1.12
CA ALA A 104 -10.14 11.72 -0.32
C ALA A 104 -9.32 12.94 -0.74
N LYS A 105 -9.65 14.12 -0.26
CA LYS A 105 -8.93 15.37 -0.59
C LYS A 105 -7.43 15.33 -0.25
N HIS A 106 -7.06 14.67 0.85
CA HIS A 106 -5.65 14.56 1.26
C HIS A 106 -4.86 13.61 0.37
N TYR A 107 -5.54 12.59 -0.15
CA TYR A 107 -4.93 11.65 -1.10
C TYR A 107 -4.86 12.26 -2.50
N ALA A 108 -5.87 13.01 -2.92
CA ALA A 108 -5.85 13.77 -4.16
C ALA A 108 -4.64 14.71 -4.20
N GLU A 109 -4.45 15.53 -3.15
CA GLU A 109 -3.29 16.40 -3.00
C GLU A 109 -1.97 15.60 -2.95
N GLY A 110 -1.93 14.54 -2.16
CA GLY A 110 -0.72 13.72 -1.98
C GLY A 110 -0.25 13.02 -3.25
N PHE A 111 -1.16 12.57 -4.08
CA PHE A 111 -0.85 11.87 -5.33
C PHE A 111 -1.00 12.74 -6.58
N GLY A 112 -1.45 13.98 -6.45
CA GLY A 112 -1.67 14.87 -7.57
C GLY A 112 -2.79 14.39 -8.49
N LEU A 113 -3.83 13.80 -7.90
CA LEU A 113 -5.04 13.35 -8.58
C LEU A 113 -6.15 14.40 -8.45
N SER A 114 -7.13 14.35 -9.36
CA SER A 114 -8.41 15.03 -9.13
C SER A 114 -9.25 14.29 -8.08
N ASP A 115 -10.10 15.02 -7.35
CA ASP A 115 -10.90 14.45 -6.27
C ASP A 115 -11.80 13.29 -6.75
N GLU A 116 -12.32 13.38 -7.98
CA GLU A 116 -13.14 12.34 -8.63
C GLU A 116 -12.41 11.02 -8.87
N ASN A 117 -11.06 11.06 -8.92
CA ASN A 117 -10.21 9.88 -9.10
C ASN A 117 -9.77 9.25 -7.77
N VAL A 118 -10.23 9.80 -6.66
CA VAL A 118 -10.00 9.24 -5.32
C VAL A 118 -11.30 8.65 -4.77
N VAL A 119 -11.34 7.32 -4.70
CA VAL A 119 -12.59 6.58 -4.46
C VAL A 119 -12.62 5.98 -3.06
N ALA A 120 -13.64 6.34 -2.28
CA ALA A 120 -13.84 5.86 -0.92
C ALA A 120 -14.56 4.49 -0.92
N THR A 121 -13.79 3.42 -1.12
CA THR A 121 -14.29 2.03 -1.11
C THR A 121 -13.93 1.28 0.17
N GLY A 122 -13.25 1.91 1.11
CA GLY A 122 -12.60 1.24 2.23
C GLY A 122 -11.16 0.83 1.89
N ILE A 123 -10.47 0.26 2.86
CA ILE A 123 -9.08 -0.20 2.73
C ILE A 123 -9.05 -1.72 2.76
N PRO A 124 -8.62 -2.42 1.70
CA PRO A 124 -8.68 -3.88 1.60
C PRO A 124 -8.01 -4.63 2.77
N ARG A 125 -6.93 -4.08 3.32
CA ARG A 125 -6.24 -4.71 4.46
C ARG A 125 -7.09 -4.77 5.74
N THR A 126 -8.16 -3.97 5.85
CA THR A 126 -9.04 -3.98 7.03
C THR A 126 -10.11 -5.08 6.97
N ASP A 127 -10.31 -5.72 5.83
CA ASP A 127 -11.30 -6.79 5.65
C ASP A 127 -11.03 -7.97 6.59
N ILE A 128 -9.75 -8.20 6.91
CA ILE A 128 -9.33 -9.25 7.84
C ILE A 128 -9.95 -9.10 9.24
N PHE A 129 -10.28 -7.88 9.66
CA PHE A 129 -10.92 -7.64 10.96
C PHE A 129 -12.41 -8.03 10.96
N MET A 130 -13.00 -8.19 9.79
CA MET A 130 -14.40 -8.63 9.63
C MET A 130 -14.51 -10.16 9.50
N ASP A 131 -13.40 -10.85 9.27
CA ASP A 131 -13.32 -12.30 9.17
C ASP A 131 -13.32 -12.94 10.57
N LYS A 132 -14.50 -13.37 11.02
CA LYS A 132 -14.68 -13.96 12.35
C LYS A 132 -13.99 -15.33 12.49
N GLU A 133 -13.95 -16.11 11.42
CA GLU A 133 -13.29 -17.42 11.42
C GLU A 133 -11.78 -17.24 11.55
N TYR A 134 -11.20 -16.37 10.75
CA TYR A 134 -9.78 -16.01 10.86
C TYR A 134 -9.45 -15.47 12.25
N ALA A 135 -10.25 -14.55 12.79
CA ALA A 135 -10.04 -13.97 14.12
C ALA A 135 -10.06 -15.05 15.22
N SER A 136 -10.99 -16.02 15.13
CA SER A 136 -11.07 -17.14 16.06
C SER A 136 -9.85 -18.04 15.98
N LYS A 137 -9.41 -18.38 14.76
CA LYS A 137 -8.20 -19.20 14.53
C LYS A 137 -6.95 -18.54 15.08
N ILE A 138 -6.77 -17.24 14.81
CA ILE A 138 -5.60 -16.48 15.31
C ILE A 138 -5.63 -16.38 16.84
N ARG A 139 -6.81 -16.17 17.43
CA ARG A 139 -6.94 -16.14 18.90
C ARG A 139 -6.55 -17.47 19.53
N SER A 140 -6.97 -18.59 18.97
CA SER A 140 -6.60 -19.93 19.45
C SER A 140 -5.09 -20.14 19.37
N SER A 141 -4.50 -19.92 18.19
CA SER A 141 -3.04 -20.02 18.00
C SER A 141 -2.24 -19.11 18.94
N PHE A 142 -2.76 -17.90 19.20
CA PHE A 142 -2.12 -16.98 20.13
C PHE A 142 -2.07 -17.55 21.56
N TYR A 143 -3.19 -18.08 22.05
CA TYR A 143 -3.24 -18.64 23.40
C TYR A 143 -2.58 -20.01 23.52
N GLU A 144 -2.45 -20.76 22.45
CA GLU A 144 -1.59 -21.95 22.40
C GLU A 144 -0.10 -21.56 22.56
N ARG A 145 0.32 -20.51 21.88
CA ARG A 145 1.69 -20.01 21.93
C ARG A 145 2.02 -19.29 23.25
N TYR A 146 1.01 -18.62 23.85
CA TYR A 146 1.16 -17.80 25.06
C TYR A 146 0.11 -18.18 26.11
N PRO A 147 0.12 -19.41 26.64
CA PRO A 147 -0.90 -19.89 27.58
C PRO A 147 -0.98 -19.07 28.87
N GLN A 148 0.12 -18.45 29.28
CA GLN A 148 0.19 -17.58 30.45
C GLN A 148 -0.65 -16.29 30.34
N LEU A 149 -1.05 -15.92 29.12
CA LEU A 149 -1.88 -14.74 28.86
C LEU A 149 -3.38 -15.06 28.81
N LYS A 150 -3.73 -16.34 28.87
CA LYS A 150 -5.14 -16.77 28.90
C LYS A 150 -5.83 -16.15 30.14
N ASN A 151 -7.02 -15.58 29.93
CA ASN A 151 -7.82 -14.90 30.95
C ASN A 151 -7.18 -13.64 31.56
N LYS A 152 -6.16 -13.05 30.92
CA LYS A 152 -5.57 -11.78 31.33
C LYS A 152 -6.02 -10.64 30.43
N LYS A 153 -6.08 -9.43 30.96
CA LYS A 153 -6.16 -8.21 30.17
C LYS A 153 -4.81 -7.97 29.51
N ILE A 154 -4.80 -7.79 28.20
CA ILE A 154 -3.58 -7.58 27.42
C ILE A 154 -3.56 -6.12 26.96
N MET A 155 -2.47 -5.42 27.27
CA MET A 155 -2.18 -4.10 26.72
C MET A 155 -1.05 -4.23 25.70
N LEU A 156 -1.34 -3.89 24.43
CA LEU A 156 -0.33 -3.87 23.39
C LEU A 156 0.24 -2.46 23.26
N PHE A 157 1.52 -2.29 23.51
CA PHE A 157 2.27 -1.09 23.21
C PHE A 157 3.02 -1.30 21.89
N ALA A 158 2.56 -0.64 20.83
CA ALA A 158 3.11 -0.78 19.48
C ALA A 158 3.44 0.60 18.88
N PRO A 159 4.47 1.30 19.41
CA PRO A 159 4.84 2.61 18.92
C PRO A 159 5.36 2.53 17.49
N THR A 160 5.09 3.58 16.71
CA THR A 160 5.71 3.75 15.39
C THR A 160 7.15 4.27 15.55
N PHE A 161 7.98 4.07 14.53
CA PHE A 161 9.30 4.69 14.47
C PHE A 161 9.18 6.21 14.30
N SER A 162 10.15 6.95 14.84
CA SER A 162 10.31 8.39 14.62
C SER A 162 11.56 8.69 13.78
N GLY A 163 11.49 9.70 12.93
CA GLY A 163 12.61 10.12 12.08
C GLY A 163 13.01 9.07 11.03
N ASN A 164 14.30 8.81 10.89
CA ASN A 164 14.88 7.93 9.85
C ASN A 164 14.86 6.43 10.23
N GLY A 165 13.88 5.97 10.96
CA GLY A 165 13.78 4.55 11.36
C GLY A 165 14.53 4.20 12.65
N HIS A 166 15.09 5.18 13.34
CA HIS A 166 15.61 4.97 14.68
C HIS A 166 14.45 4.95 15.68
N MET A 167 14.35 3.86 16.46
CA MET A 167 13.48 3.88 17.62
C MET A 167 14.08 4.85 18.62
N SER A 168 13.34 5.89 19.01
CA SER A 168 13.68 6.64 20.20
C SER A 168 13.49 5.70 21.39
N ALA A 169 14.55 5.45 22.15
CA ALA A 169 14.40 4.84 23.47
C ALA A 169 13.53 5.77 24.32
N PHE A 170 12.50 5.21 24.92
CA PHE A 170 11.70 5.88 25.94
C PHE A 170 12.39 5.70 27.28
#